data_d3f223bcf674ff319a4b7302ade4d14d
#
_entry.id   d3f223bcf674ff319a4b7302ade4d14d
#
_cell.length_a   1.000
_cell.length_b   1.000
_cell.length_c   1.000
_cell.angle_alpha   90.00
_cell.angle_beta   90.00
_cell.angle_gamma   90.00
#
_symmetry.space_group_name_H-M   'P 1'
#
loop_
_entity.id
_entity.type
_entity.pdbx_description
1 polymer ?
#
loop_
_entity_poly.entity_id
_entity_poly.type
_entity_poly.pdbx_seq_one_letter_code
_entity_poly.pdbx_strand_id
1 'polypeptide(L)'
;VKPIPKGTSALDNSVKTRQMFGSPGYLESDEKVAIDVKSEFKRSNNPAGYLRQMAAIRSAPSRNKLLNSLKIPVLIIHGNQDTLVDVSGGIETKKQIPHAKLVRFEGMGHTLPQPLLAEFADLIQQTANTAGTSTP
;
A
#
# COMPACT_ATOMS: atom_id res chain seq x y z
N VAL A 1 -10.71 7.66 13.44
CA VAL A 1 -9.43 7.15 13.99
C VAL A 1 -9.27 7.72 15.39
N LYS A 2 -9.16 6.88 16.42
CA LYS A 2 -8.95 7.36 17.80
C LYS A 2 -7.52 7.89 17.94
N PRO A 3 -7.32 9.07 18.57
CA PRO A 3 -5.98 9.60 18.81
C PRO A 3 -5.14 8.66 19.69
N ILE A 4 -3.85 8.57 19.40
CA ILE A 4 -2.91 7.77 20.20
C ILE A 4 -2.71 8.46 21.55
N PRO A 5 -2.82 7.75 22.69
CA PRO A 5 -2.68 8.35 24.01
C PRO A 5 -1.29 8.99 24.20
N LYS A 6 -1.26 10.16 24.86
CA LYS A 6 0.00 10.81 25.26
C LYS A 6 0.78 9.88 26.21
N GLY A 7 2.09 9.72 25.99
CA GLY A 7 2.96 8.89 26.82
C GLY A 7 3.27 7.50 26.26
N THR A 8 2.73 7.13 25.11
CA THR A 8 3.07 5.87 24.41
C THR A 8 4.45 5.99 23.76
N SER A 9 5.27 4.92 23.85
CA SER A 9 6.58 4.92 23.17
C SER A 9 6.42 5.02 21.65
N ALA A 10 7.46 5.48 20.93
CA ALA A 10 7.44 5.54 19.47
C ALA A 10 7.21 4.14 18.86
N LEU A 11 7.74 3.10 19.50
CA LEU A 11 7.54 1.71 19.09
C LEU A 11 6.06 1.28 19.24
N ASP A 12 5.47 1.55 20.40
CA ASP A 12 4.05 1.19 20.63
C ASP A 12 3.12 1.94 19.68
N ASN A 13 3.44 3.19 19.37
CA ASN A 13 2.70 3.98 18.40
C ASN A 13 2.77 3.35 17.00
N SER A 14 3.93 2.84 16.61
CA SER A 14 4.12 2.17 15.32
C SER A 14 3.36 0.85 15.25
N VAL A 15 3.36 0.07 16.34
CA VAL A 15 2.55 -1.16 16.44
C VAL A 15 1.06 -0.84 16.26
N LYS A 16 0.53 0.13 17.00
CA LYS A 16 -0.87 0.56 16.89
C LYS A 16 -1.21 1.09 15.49
N THR A 17 -0.31 1.85 14.89
CA THR A 17 -0.48 2.37 13.53
C THR A 17 -0.56 1.23 12.51
N ARG A 18 0.32 0.23 12.63
CA ARG A 18 0.30 -0.94 11.75
C ARG A 18 -0.98 -1.77 11.91
N GLN A 19 -1.45 -1.97 13.13
CA GLN A 19 -2.73 -2.64 13.39
C GLN A 19 -3.92 -1.86 12.83
N MET A 20 -3.90 -0.53 12.96
CA MET A 20 -4.97 0.35 12.48
C MET A 20 -5.11 0.34 10.95
N PHE A 21 -3.99 0.26 10.22
CA PHE A 21 -3.95 0.18 8.76
C PHE A 21 -3.82 -1.25 8.24
N GLY A 22 -3.85 -2.21 9.14
CA GLY A 22 -3.77 -3.64 8.82
C GLY A 22 -4.97 -4.13 8.01
N SER A 23 -4.91 -5.40 7.68
CA SER A 23 -5.92 -6.07 6.85
C SER A 23 -6.90 -6.84 7.75
N PRO A 24 -8.13 -6.37 7.97
CA PRO A 24 -9.05 -6.96 8.94
C PRO A 24 -9.48 -8.40 8.59
N GLY A 25 -9.44 -8.79 7.31
CA GLY A 25 -9.68 -10.17 6.89
C GLY A 25 -8.46 -11.09 6.98
N TYR A 26 -7.28 -10.55 7.32
CA TYR A 26 -5.99 -11.26 7.37
C TYR A 26 -5.20 -10.81 8.60
N LEU A 27 -5.78 -10.99 9.78
CA LEU A 27 -5.20 -10.51 11.03
C LEU A 27 -3.85 -11.16 11.30
N GLU A 28 -2.85 -10.33 11.58
CA GLU A 28 -1.58 -10.75 12.16
C GLU A 28 -1.70 -10.76 13.68
N SER A 29 -1.00 -11.69 14.36
CA SER A 29 -0.94 -11.64 15.82
C SER A 29 -0.19 -10.40 16.30
N ASP A 30 -0.59 -9.86 17.46
CA ASP A 30 0.06 -8.69 18.07
C ASP A 30 1.56 -8.92 18.28
N GLU A 31 1.94 -10.16 18.62
CA GLU A 31 3.33 -10.56 18.79
C GLU A 31 4.12 -10.44 17.47
N LYS A 32 3.55 -10.93 16.36
CA LYS A 32 4.21 -10.83 15.05
C LYS A 32 4.35 -9.36 14.63
N VAL A 33 3.30 -8.56 14.78
CA VAL A 33 3.33 -7.13 14.48
C VAL A 33 4.43 -6.43 15.29
N ALA A 34 4.54 -6.74 16.58
CA ALA A 34 5.56 -6.15 17.45
C ALA A 34 6.99 -6.54 17.03
N ILE A 35 7.21 -7.80 16.62
CA ILE A 35 8.51 -8.28 16.13
C ILE A 35 8.89 -7.56 14.84
N ASP A 36 7.97 -7.47 13.89
CA ASP A 36 8.22 -6.83 12.60
C ASP A 36 8.53 -5.33 12.76
N VAL A 37 7.71 -4.61 13.53
CA VAL A 37 7.92 -3.19 13.82
C VAL A 37 9.26 -2.96 14.53
N LYS A 38 9.63 -3.82 15.49
CA LYS A 38 10.93 -3.72 16.17
C LYS A 38 12.10 -3.93 15.21
N SER A 39 11.96 -4.84 14.25
CA SER A 39 12.95 -5.06 13.20
C SER A 39 13.07 -3.84 12.27
N GLU A 40 11.96 -3.24 11.90
CA GLU A 40 11.92 -2.00 11.09
C GLU A 40 12.62 -0.84 11.80
N PHE A 41 12.33 -0.66 13.09
CA PHE A 41 12.99 0.37 13.91
C PHE A 41 14.50 0.20 14.00
N LYS A 42 15.00 -1.05 14.07
CA LYS A 42 16.45 -1.33 14.05
C LYS A 42 17.11 -0.93 12.74
N ARG A 43 16.39 -1.05 11.61
CA ARG A 43 16.92 -0.67 10.30
C ARG A 43 16.94 0.85 10.11
N SER A 44 15.87 1.52 10.50
CA SER A 44 15.76 2.97 10.36
C SER A 44 14.67 3.53 11.28
N ASN A 45 15.03 4.56 12.02
CA ASN A 45 14.07 5.36 12.79
C ASN A 45 14.38 6.85 12.53
N ASN A 46 13.69 7.43 11.57
CA ASN A 46 13.92 8.82 11.16
C ASN A 46 12.60 9.62 11.16
N PRO A 47 12.20 10.22 12.29
CA PRO A 47 10.98 11.02 12.38
C PRO A 47 10.93 12.19 11.38
N ALA A 48 12.07 12.80 11.07
CA ALA A 48 12.16 13.86 10.05
C ALA A 48 11.88 13.31 8.63
N GLY A 49 12.12 12.02 8.40
CA GLY A 49 11.76 11.34 7.15
C GLY A 49 10.26 11.35 6.90
N TYR A 50 9.46 11.08 7.93
CA TYR A 50 8.00 11.14 7.84
C TYR A 50 7.51 12.55 7.44
N LEU A 51 8.03 13.59 8.07
CA LEU A 51 7.65 14.97 7.76
C LEU A 51 8.00 15.34 6.32
N ARG A 52 9.19 14.96 5.83
CA ARG A 52 9.60 15.17 4.43
C ARG A 52 8.68 14.41 3.46
N GLN A 53 8.33 13.17 3.78
CA GLN A 53 7.41 12.37 2.96
C GLN A 53 6.03 13.03 2.88
N MET A 54 5.48 13.49 3.99
CA MET A 54 4.19 14.19 4.01
C MET A 54 4.23 15.50 3.24
N ALA A 55 5.32 16.26 3.35
CA ALA A 55 5.51 17.48 2.56
C ALA A 55 5.57 17.17 1.05
N ALA A 56 6.31 16.14 0.65
CA ALA A 56 6.40 15.71 -0.74
C ALA A 56 5.04 15.28 -1.30
N ILE A 57 4.25 14.51 -0.54
CA ILE A 57 2.90 14.10 -0.96
C ILE A 57 2.00 15.30 -1.17
N ARG A 58 2.01 16.28 -0.24
CA ARG A 58 1.16 17.46 -0.29
C ARG A 58 1.55 18.44 -1.40
N SER A 59 2.83 18.51 -1.73
CA SER A 59 3.35 19.39 -2.80
C SER A 59 3.37 18.74 -4.18
N ALA A 60 3.09 17.44 -4.28
CA ALA A 60 3.11 16.74 -5.55
C ALA A 60 2.03 17.26 -6.50
N PRO A 61 2.39 17.65 -7.72
CA PRO A 61 1.40 18.05 -8.71
C PRO A 61 0.53 16.86 -9.15
N SER A 62 -0.61 17.16 -9.75
CA SER A 62 -1.45 16.13 -10.36
C SER A 62 -0.66 15.32 -11.40
N ARG A 63 -0.75 14.01 -11.32
CA ARG A 63 -0.07 13.05 -12.21
C ARG A 63 -0.99 12.53 -13.33
N ASN A 64 -2.23 13.02 -13.44
CA ASN A 64 -3.22 12.49 -14.37
C ASN A 64 -2.72 12.46 -15.83
N LYS A 65 -2.05 13.52 -16.30
CA LYS A 65 -1.49 13.55 -17.65
C LYS A 65 -0.42 12.46 -17.87
N LEU A 66 0.42 12.22 -16.87
CA LEU A 66 1.44 11.15 -16.93
C LEU A 66 0.78 9.77 -16.91
N LEU A 67 -0.21 9.55 -16.06
CA LEU A 67 -0.93 8.27 -15.99
C LEU A 67 -1.62 7.96 -17.33
N ASN A 68 -2.28 8.93 -17.94
CA ASN A 68 -2.93 8.76 -19.24
C ASN A 68 -1.94 8.46 -20.39
N SER A 69 -0.67 8.83 -20.25
CA SER A 69 0.35 8.59 -21.26
C SER A 69 1.04 7.23 -21.16
N LEU A 70 0.80 6.47 -20.10
CA LEU A 70 1.41 5.16 -19.91
C LEU A 70 0.97 4.19 -21.01
N LYS A 71 1.95 3.48 -21.61
CA LYS A 71 1.73 2.45 -22.63
C LYS A 71 2.16 1.06 -22.18
N ILE A 72 2.85 0.98 -21.04
CA ILE A 72 3.27 -0.28 -20.44
C ILE A 72 2.08 -0.96 -19.75
N PRO A 73 2.10 -2.30 -19.60
CA PRO A 73 1.14 -2.99 -18.74
C PRO A 73 1.15 -2.45 -17.32
N VAL A 74 -0.03 -2.24 -16.76
CA VAL A 74 -0.19 -1.69 -15.40
C VAL A 74 -1.11 -2.59 -14.59
N LEU A 75 -0.65 -3.00 -13.42
CA LEU A 75 -1.43 -3.67 -12.41
C LEU A 75 -1.65 -2.75 -11.23
N ILE A 76 -2.89 -2.62 -10.80
CA ILE A 76 -3.30 -1.90 -9.59
C ILE A 76 -3.85 -2.95 -8.62
N ILE A 77 -3.23 -3.06 -7.45
CA ILE A 77 -3.71 -3.90 -6.34
C ILE A 77 -4.18 -2.98 -5.23
N HIS A 78 -5.40 -3.19 -4.71
CA HIS A 78 -5.96 -2.36 -3.65
C HIS A 78 -6.83 -3.19 -2.70
N GLY A 79 -6.72 -2.88 -1.39
CA GLY A 79 -7.59 -3.47 -0.38
C GLY A 79 -8.94 -2.76 -0.28
N ASN A 80 -10.04 -3.50 -0.25
CA ASN A 80 -11.36 -2.91 -0.09
C ASN A 80 -11.56 -2.25 1.29
N GLN A 81 -10.79 -2.69 2.30
CA GLN A 81 -10.82 -2.16 3.67
C GLN A 81 -9.62 -1.26 3.98
N ASP A 82 -8.95 -0.70 2.97
CA ASP A 82 -7.86 0.25 3.19
C ASP A 82 -8.40 1.57 3.77
N THR A 83 -8.05 1.82 5.03
CA THR A 83 -8.47 3.03 5.77
C THR A 83 -7.46 4.17 5.68
N LEU A 84 -6.27 3.93 5.11
CA LEU A 84 -5.26 4.96 4.90
C LEU A 84 -5.40 5.60 3.51
N VAL A 85 -5.55 4.78 2.49
CA VAL A 85 -5.82 5.21 1.12
C VAL A 85 -7.10 4.54 0.66
N ASP A 86 -8.19 5.30 0.60
CA ASP A 86 -9.49 4.78 0.21
C ASP A 86 -9.45 4.10 -1.16
N VAL A 87 -10.20 3.01 -1.30
CA VAL A 87 -10.27 2.19 -2.53
C VAL A 87 -10.64 2.99 -3.78
N SER A 88 -11.33 4.12 -3.61
CA SER A 88 -11.62 5.05 -4.70
C SER A 88 -10.35 5.57 -5.40
N GLY A 89 -9.23 5.66 -4.67
CA GLY A 89 -7.93 6.04 -5.27
C GLY A 89 -7.44 5.04 -6.31
N GLY A 90 -7.59 3.73 -6.04
CA GLY A 90 -7.29 2.67 -7.01
C GLY A 90 -8.24 2.69 -8.21
N ILE A 91 -9.53 2.91 -7.95
CA ILE A 91 -10.57 3.03 -8.98
C ILE A 91 -10.29 4.24 -9.89
N GLU A 92 -9.96 5.39 -9.30
CA GLU A 92 -9.64 6.60 -10.06
C GLU A 92 -8.36 6.40 -10.89
N THR A 93 -7.33 5.77 -10.33
CA THR A 93 -6.11 5.42 -11.07
C THR A 93 -6.43 4.53 -12.28
N LYS A 94 -7.32 3.53 -12.12
CA LYS A 94 -7.79 2.69 -13.22
C LYS A 94 -8.50 3.50 -14.31
N LYS A 95 -9.30 4.50 -13.96
CA LYS A 95 -9.95 5.39 -14.93
C LYS A 95 -8.94 6.19 -15.75
N GLN A 96 -7.85 6.64 -15.10
CA GLN A 96 -6.78 7.37 -15.77
C GLN A 96 -5.92 6.47 -16.69
N ILE A 97 -5.88 5.15 -16.44
CA ILE A 97 -5.13 4.18 -17.22
C ILE A 97 -6.11 3.09 -17.71
N PRO A 98 -6.84 3.31 -18.81
CA PRO A 98 -7.93 2.42 -19.23
C PRO A 98 -7.50 0.95 -19.47
N HIS A 99 -6.25 0.70 -19.85
CA HIS A 99 -5.71 -0.64 -20.05
C HIS A 99 -5.15 -1.28 -18.77
N ALA A 100 -5.05 -0.58 -17.63
CA ALA A 100 -4.59 -1.17 -16.39
C ALA A 100 -5.54 -2.29 -15.92
N LYS A 101 -5.00 -3.32 -15.29
CA LYS A 101 -5.77 -4.33 -14.55
C LYS A 101 -5.93 -3.82 -13.10
N LEU A 102 -7.15 -3.66 -12.62
CA LEU A 102 -7.43 -3.38 -11.20
C LEU A 102 -7.90 -4.66 -10.53
N VAL A 103 -7.19 -5.10 -9.51
CA VAL A 103 -7.57 -6.23 -8.65
C VAL A 103 -7.77 -5.68 -7.23
N ARG A 104 -8.94 -5.96 -6.68
CA ARG A 104 -9.30 -5.55 -5.32
C ARG A 104 -9.48 -6.78 -4.45
N PHE A 105 -8.96 -6.70 -3.24
CA PHE A 105 -9.00 -7.80 -2.29
C PHE A 105 -9.93 -7.47 -1.12
N GLU A 106 -10.92 -8.34 -0.93
CA GLU A 106 -11.81 -8.25 0.22
C GLU A 106 -11.04 -8.61 1.50
N GLY A 107 -11.32 -7.91 2.61
CA GLY A 107 -10.62 -8.10 3.88
C GLY A 107 -9.21 -7.51 3.93
N MET A 108 -8.66 -7.03 2.82
CA MET A 108 -7.35 -6.40 2.77
C MET A 108 -7.44 -4.90 3.11
N GLY A 109 -6.55 -4.45 3.99
CA GLY A 109 -6.31 -3.04 4.31
C GLY A 109 -5.13 -2.48 3.52
N HIS A 110 -4.34 -1.60 4.19
CA HIS A 110 -3.16 -0.98 3.57
C HIS A 110 -1.92 -1.87 3.58
N THR A 111 -1.87 -2.87 4.45
CA THR A 111 -0.76 -3.82 4.52
C THR A 111 -0.92 -4.95 3.52
N LEU A 112 0.20 -5.52 3.05
CA LEU A 112 0.20 -6.70 2.19
C LEU A 112 0.13 -7.96 3.06
N PRO A 113 -1.02 -8.67 3.13
CA PRO A 113 -1.17 -9.84 3.97
C PRO A 113 -0.34 -11.03 3.44
N GLN A 114 0.37 -11.72 4.32
CA GLN A 114 1.18 -12.86 3.92
C GLN A 114 0.40 -13.94 3.13
N PRO A 115 -0.84 -14.30 3.48
CA PRO A 115 -1.61 -15.29 2.70
C PRO A 115 -1.85 -14.91 1.24
N LEU A 116 -1.79 -13.62 0.89
CA LEU A 116 -2.01 -13.14 -0.48
C LEU A 116 -0.71 -12.96 -1.29
N LEU A 117 0.47 -13.14 -0.69
CA LEU A 117 1.73 -12.85 -1.37
C LEU A 117 1.95 -13.71 -2.62
N ALA A 118 1.54 -14.98 -2.60
CA ALA A 118 1.63 -15.86 -3.79
C ALA A 118 0.74 -15.32 -4.92
N GLU A 119 -0.50 -14.96 -4.62
CA GLU A 119 -1.43 -14.38 -5.60
C GLU A 119 -0.92 -13.04 -6.16
N PHE A 120 -0.33 -12.18 -5.30
CA PHE A 120 0.32 -10.96 -5.78
C PHE A 120 1.47 -11.24 -6.73
N ALA A 121 2.33 -12.23 -6.42
CA ALA A 121 3.43 -12.63 -7.29
C ALA A 121 2.92 -13.10 -8.66
N ASP A 122 1.88 -13.93 -8.67
CA ASP A 122 1.25 -14.43 -9.90
C ASP A 122 0.66 -13.28 -10.74
N LEU A 123 -0.05 -12.36 -10.10
CA LEU A 123 -0.62 -11.18 -10.78
C LEU A 123 0.46 -10.29 -11.39
N ILE A 124 1.55 -10.07 -10.67
CA ILE A 124 2.71 -9.30 -11.14
C ILE A 124 3.36 -10.01 -12.34
N GLN A 125 3.60 -11.32 -12.23
CA GLN A 125 4.20 -12.11 -13.31
C GLN A 125 3.32 -12.12 -14.57
N GLN A 126 2.00 -12.34 -14.41
CA GLN A 126 1.05 -12.27 -15.52
C GLN A 126 1.11 -10.90 -16.22
N THR A 127 1.13 -9.82 -15.43
CA THR A 127 1.18 -8.47 -15.97
C THR A 127 2.50 -8.20 -16.69
N ALA A 128 3.62 -8.65 -16.14
CA ALA A 128 4.92 -8.50 -16.77
C ALA A 128 5.00 -9.27 -18.12
N ASN A 129 4.42 -10.46 -18.19
CA ASN A 129 4.41 -11.27 -19.40
C ASN A 129 3.62 -10.63 -20.55
N THR A 130 2.60 -9.80 -20.26
CA THR A 130 1.87 -9.06 -21.30
C THR A 130 2.73 -8.01 -22.00
N ALA A 131 3.83 -7.56 -21.38
CA ALA A 131 4.78 -6.62 -22.00
C ALA A 131 5.59 -7.28 -23.14
N GLY A 132 5.85 -8.59 -23.06
CA GLY A 132 6.65 -9.32 -24.04
C GLY A 132 5.89 -9.72 -25.31
N THR A 133 4.55 -9.61 -25.31
CA THR A 133 3.71 -10.01 -26.46
C THR A 133 3.36 -8.86 -27.41
N SER A 134 3.76 -7.63 -27.05
CA SER A 134 3.55 -6.42 -27.86
C SER A 134 4.81 -6.10 -28.67
N THR A 135 5.31 -7.07 -29.47
CA THR A 135 6.30 -6.76 -30.52
C THR A 135 5.54 -6.35 -31.78
N PRO A 136 5.95 -5.26 -32.45
CA PRO A 136 5.28 -4.69 -33.61
C PRO A 136 5.26 -5.62 -34.81
#